data_bd805eac59e455ce1673a5e37f32d6af
#
_entry.id   bd805eac59e455ce1673a5e37f32d6af
#
_cell.length_a   1.000
_cell.length_b   1.000
_cell.length_c   1.000
_cell.angle_alpha   90.00
_cell.angle_beta   90.00
_cell.angle_gamma   90.00
#
_symmetry.space_group_name_H-M   'P 1'
#
loop_
_entity.id
_entity.type
_entity.pdbx_description
1 polymer ?
#
loop_
_entity_poly.entity_id
_entity_poly.type
_entity_poly.pdbx_seq_one_letter_code
_entity_poly.pdbx_strand_id
1 'polypeptide(L)'
;EYLSPEEENILAVEISCHYESDIWKSSDEEIFSTCIQAIEKDNFLKKEDVTNYKVIKVPSVYPIYRKDYEIHLKETEEYFAKIKNFFSIGRQGQFYYGDIDQMIRIGFDTADKIIRD
;
A
#
# COMPACT_ATOMS: atom_id res chain seq x y z
N GLU A 1 7.91 17.57 11.04
CA GLU A 1 8.80 18.75 10.86
C GLU A 1 9.46 18.79 9.46
N TYR A 2 9.69 17.66 8.79
CA TYR A 2 10.40 17.60 7.50
C TYR A 2 9.51 17.23 6.31
N LEU A 3 8.22 17.01 6.53
CA LEU A 3 7.29 16.53 5.49
C LEU A 3 6.40 17.63 4.91
N SER A 4 6.34 18.79 5.55
CA SER A 4 5.54 19.94 5.11
C SER A 4 6.28 21.24 5.35
N PRO A 5 5.98 22.31 4.58
CA PRO A 5 6.44 23.67 4.88
C PRO A 5 6.02 24.14 6.28
N GLU A 6 6.68 25.18 6.79
CA GLU A 6 6.25 25.80 8.03
C GLU A 6 4.78 26.26 7.93
N GLU A 7 4.02 26.04 9.00
CA GLU A 7 2.59 26.38 9.11
C GLU A 7 1.63 25.58 8.18
N GLU A 8 2.14 24.61 7.44
CA GLU A 8 1.30 23.69 6.65
C GLU A 8 1.37 22.26 7.17
N ASN A 9 0.36 21.46 6.83
CA ASN A 9 0.32 20.03 7.16
C ASN A 9 -0.07 19.23 5.92
N ILE A 10 0.38 17.98 5.88
CA ILE A 10 -0.02 17.04 4.82
C ILE A 10 -0.99 16.04 5.43
N LEU A 11 -2.18 15.94 4.84
CA LEU A 11 -3.16 14.92 5.14
C LEU A 11 -3.16 13.89 4.00
N ALA A 12 -2.81 12.64 4.31
CA ALA A 12 -2.97 11.52 3.40
C ALA A 12 -4.32 10.85 3.60
N VAL A 13 -5.09 10.71 2.53
CA VAL A 13 -6.38 10.02 2.52
C VAL A 13 -6.27 8.79 1.64
N GLU A 14 -6.49 7.61 2.22
CA GLU A 14 -6.46 6.34 1.49
C GLU A 14 -7.87 5.89 1.14
N ILE A 15 -8.11 5.60 -0.14
CA ILE A 15 -9.35 5.03 -0.64
C ILE A 15 -9.06 3.65 -1.18
N SER A 16 -9.45 2.62 -0.45
CA SER A 16 -9.37 1.25 -0.94
C SER A 16 -10.52 0.96 -1.90
N CYS A 17 -10.20 0.63 -3.13
CA CYS A 17 -11.19 0.31 -4.15
C CYS A 17 -10.71 -0.82 -5.06
N HIS A 18 -11.64 -1.47 -5.76
CA HIS A 18 -11.27 -2.41 -6.81
C HIS A 18 -10.71 -1.67 -8.02
N TYR A 19 -9.71 -2.28 -8.65
CA TYR A 19 -9.20 -1.82 -9.93
C TYR A 19 -10.36 -1.73 -10.94
N GLU A 20 -10.40 -0.64 -11.72
CA GLU A 20 -11.48 -0.32 -12.67
C GLU A 20 -12.87 -0.04 -12.09
N SER A 21 -13.03 0.08 -10.77
CA SER A 21 -14.27 0.58 -10.18
C SER A 21 -14.55 2.04 -10.59
N ASP A 22 -15.77 2.52 -10.35
CA ASP A 22 -16.14 3.89 -10.72
C ASP A 22 -15.23 4.93 -10.07
N ILE A 23 -14.92 4.77 -8.79
CA ILE A 23 -13.98 5.67 -8.09
C ILE A 23 -12.57 5.61 -8.67
N TRP A 24 -12.11 4.44 -9.15
CA TRP A 24 -10.82 4.32 -9.83
C TRP A 24 -10.77 5.10 -11.13
N LYS A 25 -11.87 5.15 -11.86
CA LYS A 25 -12.01 5.83 -13.17
C LYS A 25 -12.29 7.33 -13.03
N SER A 26 -12.70 7.77 -11.86
CA SER A 26 -13.01 9.19 -11.60
C SER A 26 -11.81 10.09 -11.83
N SER A 27 -12.08 11.33 -12.19
CA SER A 27 -11.04 12.37 -12.28
C SER A 27 -10.47 12.72 -10.91
N ASP A 28 -9.33 13.37 -10.89
CA ASP A 28 -8.69 13.81 -9.64
C ASP A 28 -9.59 14.80 -8.88
N GLU A 29 -10.32 15.66 -9.61
CA GLU A 29 -11.28 16.61 -9.05
C GLU A 29 -12.48 15.92 -8.39
N GLU A 30 -13.01 14.86 -9.02
CA GLU A 30 -14.12 14.08 -8.47
C GLU A 30 -13.68 13.32 -7.21
N ILE A 31 -12.50 12.72 -7.23
CA ILE A 31 -11.92 12.03 -6.06
C ILE A 31 -11.70 13.02 -4.93
N PHE A 32 -11.07 14.17 -5.21
CA PHE A 32 -10.87 15.22 -4.21
C PHE A 32 -12.20 15.70 -3.63
N SER A 33 -13.20 15.96 -4.48
CA SER A 33 -14.53 16.41 -4.04
C SER A 33 -15.20 15.39 -3.12
N THR A 34 -15.07 14.10 -3.42
CA THR A 34 -15.61 13.02 -2.60
C THR A 34 -14.92 12.97 -1.24
N CYS A 35 -13.60 13.06 -1.21
CA CYS A 35 -12.81 13.04 0.02
C CYS A 35 -13.14 14.25 0.90
N ILE A 36 -13.12 15.44 0.33
CA ILE A 36 -13.31 16.67 1.12
C ILE A 36 -14.73 16.75 1.71
N GLN A 37 -15.75 16.31 0.99
CA GLN A 37 -17.10 16.24 1.53
C GLN A 37 -17.23 15.31 2.75
N ALA A 38 -16.54 14.17 2.72
CA ALA A 38 -16.51 13.26 3.86
C ALA A 38 -15.79 13.88 5.07
N ILE A 39 -14.66 14.52 4.84
CA ILE A 39 -13.83 15.15 5.87
C ILE A 39 -14.53 16.35 6.51
N GLU A 40 -15.22 17.17 5.70
CA GLU A 40 -16.02 18.30 6.17
C GLU A 40 -17.21 17.83 7.02
N LYS A 41 -17.87 16.74 6.62
CA LYS A 41 -18.96 16.15 7.38
C LYS A 41 -18.56 15.74 8.80
N ASP A 42 -17.32 15.29 8.96
CA ASP A 42 -16.76 14.90 10.26
C ASP A 42 -16.16 16.10 11.03
N ASN A 43 -16.29 17.32 10.49
CA ASN A 43 -15.75 18.56 11.05
C ASN A 43 -14.23 18.51 11.31
N PHE A 44 -13.49 17.75 10.51
CA PHE A 44 -12.04 17.61 10.66
C PHE A 44 -11.28 18.80 10.06
N LEU A 45 -11.63 19.20 8.83
CA LEU A 45 -11.14 20.41 8.16
C LEU A 45 -12.20 20.87 7.13
N LYS A 46 -12.04 22.09 6.63
CA LYS A 46 -12.90 22.64 5.59
C LYS A 46 -12.18 22.70 4.25
N LYS A 47 -12.93 22.67 3.16
CA LYS A 47 -12.39 22.80 1.81
C LYS A 47 -11.51 24.05 1.63
N GLU A 48 -11.89 25.15 2.27
CA GLU A 48 -11.17 26.43 2.22
C GLU A 48 -9.79 26.38 2.88
N ASP A 49 -9.55 25.40 3.78
CA ASP A 49 -8.27 25.18 4.44
C ASP A 49 -7.29 24.41 3.56
N VAL A 50 -7.73 23.86 2.42
CA VAL A 50 -6.90 23.07 1.53
C VAL A 50 -6.26 23.96 0.48
N THR A 51 -4.95 24.16 0.58
CA THR A 51 -4.17 24.98 -0.36
C THR A 51 -3.84 24.23 -1.65
N ASN A 52 -3.65 22.92 -1.57
CA ASN A 52 -3.33 22.07 -2.72
C ASN A 52 -3.70 20.61 -2.47
N TYR A 53 -3.86 19.84 -3.54
CA TYR A 53 -4.07 18.39 -3.45
C TYR A 53 -3.41 17.65 -4.60
N LYS A 54 -3.15 16.37 -4.38
CA LYS A 54 -2.64 15.45 -5.39
C LYS A 54 -3.29 14.09 -5.24
N VAL A 55 -3.77 13.52 -6.33
CA VAL A 55 -4.28 12.15 -6.38
C VAL A 55 -3.20 11.23 -6.94
N ILE A 56 -2.97 10.11 -6.27
CA ILE A 56 -2.05 9.06 -6.71
C ILE A 56 -2.82 7.75 -6.77
N LYS A 57 -2.98 7.21 -7.97
CA LYS A 57 -3.63 5.92 -8.19
C LYS A 57 -2.56 4.83 -8.24
N VAL A 58 -2.60 3.92 -7.27
CA VAL A 58 -1.63 2.83 -7.18
C VAL A 58 -2.34 1.49 -7.38
N PRO A 59 -2.12 0.80 -8.49
CA PRO A 59 -2.70 -0.52 -8.71
C PRO A 59 -1.97 -1.58 -7.86
N SER A 60 -2.69 -2.58 -7.38
CA SER A 60 -2.11 -3.77 -6.73
C SER A 60 -1.25 -3.47 -5.50
N VAL A 61 -1.76 -2.67 -4.57
CA VAL A 61 -1.06 -2.29 -3.33
C VAL A 61 -1.09 -3.40 -2.29
N TYR A 62 -2.25 -4.06 -2.16
CA TYR A 62 -2.49 -5.04 -1.10
C TYR A 62 -2.84 -6.41 -1.67
N PRO A 63 -2.35 -7.50 -1.04
CA PRO A 63 -2.80 -8.84 -1.38
C PRO A 63 -4.28 -9.00 -1.05
N ILE A 64 -5.03 -9.65 -1.94
CA ILE A 64 -6.43 -10.00 -1.71
C ILE A 64 -6.48 -11.46 -1.25
N TYR A 65 -6.71 -11.67 0.03
CA TYR A 65 -6.83 -13.00 0.61
C TYR A 65 -8.17 -13.63 0.26
N ARG A 66 -8.17 -14.47 -0.77
CA ARG A 66 -9.32 -15.34 -1.09
C ARG A 66 -9.32 -16.55 -0.16
N LYS A 67 -10.45 -17.24 -0.07
CA LYS A 67 -10.64 -18.34 0.88
C LYS A 67 -9.64 -19.50 0.73
N ASP A 68 -9.04 -19.66 -0.45
CA ASP A 68 -8.12 -20.75 -0.84
C ASP A 68 -6.71 -20.25 -1.19
N TYR A 69 -6.39 -18.99 -0.89
CA TYR A 69 -5.11 -18.37 -1.31
C TYR A 69 -3.88 -19.09 -0.73
N GLU A 70 -3.97 -19.65 0.48
CA GLU A 70 -2.86 -20.33 1.15
C GLU A 70 -2.38 -21.56 0.38
N ILE A 71 -3.29 -22.27 -0.29
CA ILE A 71 -2.97 -23.46 -1.11
C ILE A 71 -2.08 -23.02 -2.29
N HIS A 72 -2.49 -21.99 -3.02
CA HIS A 72 -1.76 -21.49 -4.18
C HIS A 72 -0.45 -20.79 -3.79
N LEU A 73 -0.44 -20.11 -2.65
CA LEU A 73 0.77 -19.50 -2.11
C LEU A 73 1.82 -20.57 -1.82
N LYS A 74 1.43 -21.63 -1.11
CA LYS A 74 2.31 -22.76 -0.78
C LYS A 74 2.88 -23.43 -2.03
N GLU A 75 2.05 -23.72 -3.02
CA GLU A 75 2.51 -24.29 -4.30
C GLU A 75 3.54 -23.40 -4.99
N THR A 76 3.32 -22.09 -4.95
CA THR A 76 4.22 -21.09 -5.52
C THR A 76 5.55 -21.03 -4.76
N GLU A 77 5.50 -21.03 -3.43
CA GLU A 77 6.69 -21.06 -2.58
C GLU A 77 7.51 -22.33 -2.78
N GLU A 78 6.86 -23.49 -2.86
CA GLU A 78 7.51 -24.78 -3.13
C GLU A 78 8.17 -24.82 -4.52
N TYR A 79 7.59 -24.14 -5.50
CA TYR A 79 8.21 -24.00 -6.82
C TYR A 79 9.47 -23.13 -6.76
N PHE A 80 9.39 -21.96 -6.14
CA PHE A 80 10.50 -21.03 -6.04
C PHE A 80 11.65 -21.55 -5.16
N ALA A 81 11.34 -22.34 -4.14
CA ALA A 81 12.35 -22.99 -3.30
C ALA A 81 13.31 -23.93 -4.06
N LYS A 82 12.93 -24.37 -5.28
CA LYS A 82 13.78 -25.19 -6.15
C LYS A 82 14.79 -24.37 -6.95
N ILE A 83 14.62 -23.05 -7.00
CA ILE A 83 15.47 -22.14 -7.77
C ILE A 83 16.60 -21.65 -6.86
N LYS A 84 17.83 -22.03 -7.18
CA LYS A 84 19.01 -21.57 -6.43
C LYS A 84 19.16 -20.05 -6.56
N ASN A 85 19.56 -19.42 -5.45
CA ASN A 85 19.82 -17.97 -5.38
C ASN A 85 18.58 -17.09 -5.72
N PHE A 86 17.38 -17.62 -5.54
CA PHE A 86 16.14 -16.87 -5.69
C PHE A 86 15.43 -16.74 -4.33
N PHE A 87 15.16 -15.51 -3.93
CA PHE A 87 14.52 -15.19 -2.66
C PHE A 87 13.32 -14.29 -2.93
N SER A 88 12.09 -14.83 -2.80
CA SER A 88 10.87 -14.06 -2.88
C SER A 88 10.55 -13.49 -1.51
N ILE A 89 10.72 -12.18 -1.31
CA ILE A 89 10.60 -11.55 -0.01
C ILE A 89 9.73 -10.28 -0.05
N GLY A 90 9.33 -9.84 1.13
CA GLY A 90 8.55 -8.61 1.30
C GLY A 90 7.06 -8.78 0.97
N ARG A 91 6.33 -7.68 1.03
CA ARG A 91 4.87 -7.65 0.90
C ARG A 91 4.36 -8.31 -0.39
N GLN A 92 4.99 -8.04 -1.52
CA GLN A 92 4.60 -8.60 -2.80
C GLN A 92 5.11 -10.03 -2.98
N GLY A 93 6.38 -10.27 -2.63
CA GLY A 93 7.04 -11.56 -2.86
C GLY A 93 6.50 -12.70 -1.98
N GLN A 94 6.04 -12.38 -0.78
CA GLN A 94 5.47 -13.36 0.15
C GLN A 94 3.94 -13.30 0.23
N PHE A 95 3.31 -12.46 -0.60
CA PHE A 95 1.86 -12.21 -0.55
C PHE A 95 1.39 -11.90 0.88
N TYR A 96 2.16 -11.07 1.60
CA TYR A 96 2.00 -10.82 3.03
C TYR A 96 1.65 -9.37 3.31
N TYR A 97 0.50 -9.15 3.99
CA TYR A 97 0.08 -7.83 4.44
C TYR A 97 0.75 -7.48 5.76
N GLY A 98 1.98 -7.02 5.68
CA GLY A 98 2.77 -6.63 6.83
C GLY A 98 3.15 -5.16 6.85
N ASP A 99 3.53 -4.66 8.02
CA ASP A 99 3.98 -3.30 8.23
C ASP A 99 5.46 -3.11 7.82
N ILE A 100 5.92 -1.86 7.75
CA ILE A 100 7.25 -1.51 7.26
C ILE A 100 8.35 -2.17 8.10
N ASP A 101 8.21 -2.20 9.40
CA ASP A 101 9.17 -2.82 10.34
C ASP A 101 9.31 -4.33 10.08
N GLN A 102 8.17 -5.01 9.80
CA GLN A 102 8.16 -6.42 9.44
C GLN A 102 8.87 -6.66 8.09
N MET A 103 8.66 -5.78 7.11
CA MET A 103 9.35 -5.86 5.82
C MET A 103 10.86 -5.67 5.96
N ILE A 104 11.29 -4.72 6.78
CA ILE A 104 12.70 -4.51 7.10
C ILE A 104 13.29 -5.77 7.77
N ARG A 105 12.57 -6.35 8.73
CA ARG A 105 13.00 -7.57 9.41
C ARG A 105 13.18 -8.74 8.45
N ILE A 106 12.23 -8.98 7.57
CA ILE A 106 12.33 -10.00 6.53
C ILE A 106 13.58 -9.80 5.66
N GLY A 107 13.89 -8.54 5.33
CA GLY A 107 15.10 -8.20 4.57
C GLY A 107 16.37 -8.60 5.31
N PHE A 108 16.51 -8.25 6.59
CA PHE A 108 17.67 -8.63 7.42
C PHE A 108 17.78 -10.14 7.59
N ASP A 109 16.68 -10.83 7.93
CA ASP A 109 16.69 -12.28 8.13
C ASP A 109 17.06 -13.03 6.84
N THR A 110 16.68 -12.50 5.68
CA THR A 110 17.08 -13.07 4.38
C THR A 110 18.55 -12.82 4.07
N ALA A 111 19.04 -11.60 4.32
CA ALA A 111 20.46 -11.28 4.14
C ALA A 111 21.36 -12.15 5.04
N ASP A 112 20.96 -12.35 6.29
CA ASP A 112 21.68 -13.23 7.22
C ASP A 112 21.75 -14.69 6.74
N LYS A 113 20.69 -15.20 6.12
CA LYS A 113 20.69 -16.55 5.52
C LYS A 113 21.69 -16.63 4.36
N ILE A 114 21.66 -15.65 3.47
CA ILE A 114 22.55 -15.60 2.29
C ILE A 114 24.03 -15.53 2.69
N ILE A 115 24.34 -14.84 3.79
CA ILE A 115 25.73 -14.67 4.25
C ILE A 115 26.27 -15.95 4.93
N ARG A 116 25.38 -16.74 5.54
CA ARG A 116 25.76 -17.97 6.28
C ARG A 116 25.83 -19.21 5.41
N ASP A 117 25.19 -19.20 4.25
CA ASP A 117 25.26 -20.29 3.25
C ASP A 117 26.43 -20.10 2.27
#